data_6853f80217193326feea4b9c7b704463
#
_entry.id   6853f80217193326feea4b9c7b704463
#
_cell.length_a   1.000
_cell.length_b   1.000
_cell.length_c   1.000
_cell.angle_alpha   90.00
_cell.angle_beta   90.00
_cell.angle_gamma   90.00
#
_symmetry.space_group_name_H-M   'P 1'
#
loop_
_entity.id
_entity.type
_entity.pdbx_description
1 polymer ?
#
loop_
_entity_poly.entity_id
_entity_poly.type
_entity_poly.pdbx_seq_one_letter_code
_entity_poly.pdbx_strand_id
1 'polypeptide(L)'
;RGDVGLFGRMMFPTAFSEKSPPFHKEILDTVRDASIPRVLCAAPRRTAKSTIMSFLYPAWRIAFKKSNEGLFILIISESRAQSINFLTRLKTHLTDSKEFVAMFGNIGADTATTWREDSVVFGNGARVVAAGAGQSLRGLIHVDDRPNLIIVDDFESEKNAYTAEGRAKNRKWLTEAVIPSLAKNGRLIMVGTVISEDCFLFWAK
;
A
#
# COMPACT_ATOMS: atom_id res chain seq x y z
N ARG A 1 -19.53 -1.41 6.15
CA ARG A 1 -18.30 -1.39 5.29
C ARG A 1 -18.23 -0.03 4.60
N GLY A 2 -17.92 0.95 5.41
CA GLY A 2 -18.16 2.35 5.19
C GLY A 2 -17.17 3.06 4.30
N ASP A 3 -17.34 4.33 4.22
CA ASP A 3 -16.51 5.34 3.59
C ASP A 3 -15.07 5.30 4.18
N VAL A 4 -14.07 5.08 3.33
CA VAL A 4 -12.64 5.02 3.72
C VAL A 4 -12.18 6.35 4.34
N GLY A 5 -12.68 7.48 3.84
CA GLY A 5 -12.38 8.80 4.37
C GLY A 5 -12.99 9.03 5.76
N LEU A 6 -14.23 8.57 5.98
CA LEU A 6 -14.86 8.61 7.30
C LEU A 6 -14.09 7.73 8.30
N PHE A 7 -13.69 6.52 7.88
CA PHE A 7 -12.86 5.63 8.68
C PHE A 7 -11.57 6.33 9.13
N GLY A 8 -10.87 7.02 8.21
CA GLY A 8 -9.65 7.76 8.53
C GLY A 8 -9.88 8.84 9.60
N ARG A 9 -10.94 9.63 9.46
CA ARG A 9 -11.28 10.70 10.44
C ARG A 9 -11.68 10.13 11.80
N MET A 10 -12.36 9.01 11.84
CA MET A 10 -12.80 8.37 13.09
C MET A 10 -11.67 7.66 13.81
N MET A 11 -10.83 6.91 13.09
CA MET A 11 -9.80 6.06 13.68
C MET A 11 -8.47 6.79 13.89
N PHE A 12 -8.19 7.80 13.10
CA PHE A 12 -6.91 8.54 13.10
C PHE A 12 -7.15 10.06 13.02
N PRO A 13 -7.90 10.66 13.97
CA PRO A 13 -8.34 12.05 13.89
C PRO A 13 -7.18 13.04 13.77
N THR A 14 -6.06 12.78 14.44
CA THR A 14 -4.86 13.63 14.34
C THR A 14 -4.23 13.61 12.95
N ALA A 15 -4.25 12.45 12.27
CA ALA A 15 -3.66 12.30 10.94
C ALA A 15 -4.58 12.83 9.81
N PHE A 16 -5.88 12.97 10.08
CA PHE A 16 -6.92 13.40 9.12
C PHE A 16 -7.76 14.58 9.66
N SER A 17 -7.12 15.50 10.38
CA SER A 17 -7.74 16.70 10.96
C SER A 17 -8.17 17.73 9.91
N GLU A 18 -7.42 17.82 8.80
CA GLU A 18 -7.66 18.80 7.76
C GLU A 18 -8.82 18.41 6.84
N LYS A 19 -9.51 19.44 6.31
CA LYS A 19 -10.57 19.24 5.33
C LYS A 19 -10.00 18.67 4.03
N SER A 20 -10.50 17.53 3.63
CA SER A 20 -10.08 16.86 2.39
C SER A 20 -10.52 17.65 1.14
N PRO A 21 -9.64 17.95 0.19
CA PRO A 21 -10.02 18.53 -1.08
C PRO A 21 -10.89 17.57 -1.91
N PRO A 22 -11.71 18.07 -2.85
CA PRO A 22 -12.67 17.27 -3.62
C PRO A 22 -12.05 16.06 -4.34
N PHE A 23 -10.84 16.17 -4.89
CA PHE A 23 -10.16 15.09 -5.61
C PHE A 23 -9.79 13.90 -4.69
N HIS A 24 -9.66 14.10 -3.37
CA HIS A 24 -9.48 12.98 -2.43
C HIS A 24 -10.68 12.05 -2.43
N LYS A 25 -11.88 12.58 -2.65
CA LYS A 25 -13.08 11.74 -2.75
C LYS A 25 -13.01 10.81 -3.96
N GLU A 26 -12.58 11.31 -5.11
CA GLU A 26 -12.38 10.50 -6.32
C GLU A 26 -11.35 9.39 -6.09
N ILE A 27 -10.21 9.70 -5.46
CA ILE A 27 -9.19 8.72 -5.09
C ILE A 27 -9.78 7.65 -4.16
N LEU A 28 -10.50 8.07 -3.12
CA LEU A 28 -11.09 7.17 -2.12
C LEU A 28 -12.17 6.28 -2.73
N ASP A 29 -13.03 6.82 -3.59
CA ASP A 29 -14.06 6.07 -4.29
C ASP A 29 -13.44 5.03 -5.24
N THR A 30 -12.38 5.42 -5.97
CA THR A 30 -11.64 4.52 -6.87
C THR A 30 -10.97 3.37 -6.11
N VAL A 31 -10.30 3.64 -4.99
CA VAL A 31 -9.66 2.55 -4.22
C VAL A 31 -10.66 1.67 -3.48
N ARG A 32 -11.82 2.20 -3.14
CA ARG A 32 -12.90 1.43 -2.53
C ARG A 32 -13.56 0.46 -3.50
N ASP A 33 -13.63 0.80 -4.77
CA ASP A 33 -14.25 -0.04 -5.80
C ASP A 33 -13.38 -1.27 -6.08
N ALA A 34 -13.78 -2.41 -5.50
CA ALA A 34 -13.08 -3.67 -5.66
C ALA A 34 -13.20 -4.27 -7.09
N SER A 35 -14.09 -3.76 -7.93
CA SER A 35 -14.22 -4.20 -9.33
C SER A 35 -13.08 -3.71 -10.21
N ILE A 36 -12.33 -2.68 -9.76
CA ILE A 36 -11.17 -2.13 -10.47
C ILE A 36 -9.89 -2.86 -10.04
N PRO A 37 -9.38 -3.83 -10.81
CA PRO A 37 -8.25 -4.66 -10.39
C PRO A 37 -6.90 -3.93 -10.49
N ARG A 38 -6.82 -2.87 -11.29
CA ARG A 38 -5.61 -2.07 -11.52
C ARG A 38 -5.93 -0.61 -11.36
N VAL A 39 -5.26 0.05 -10.42
CA VAL A 39 -5.43 1.48 -10.15
C VAL A 39 -4.09 2.17 -10.36
N LEU A 40 -4.12 3.22 -11.17
CA LEU A 40 -2.99 4.12 -11.38
C LEU A 40 -3.39 5.51 -10.89
N CYS A 41 -2.71 6.01 -9.85
CA CYS A 41 -2.91 7.34 -9.31
C CYS A 41 -1.67 8.21 -9.54
N ALA A 42 -1.74 9.07 -10.53
CA ALA A 42 -0.73 10.08 -10.82
C ALA A 42 -1.20 11.44 -10.28
N ALA A 43 -0.52 11.96 -9.27
CA ALA A 43 -0.87 13.25 -8.68
C ALA A 43 0.38 14.01 -8.23
N PRO A 44 0.34 15.35 -8.14
CA PRO A 44 1.46 16.18 -7.69
C PRO A 44 1.95 15.79 -6.29
N ARG A 45 3.16 16.21 -5.94
CA ARG A 45 3.68 16.10 -4.57
C ARG A 45 2.78 16.88 -3.59
N ARG A 46 2.72 16.45 -2.33
CA ARG A 46 1.90 17.07 -1.25
C ARG A 46 0.39 16.98 -1.44
N THR A 47 -0.11 16.09 -2.27
CA THR A 47 -1.55 15.82 -2.44
C THR A 47 -2.09 14.73 -1.52
N ALA A 48 -1.33 14.28 -0.54
CA ALA A 48 -1.64 13.18 0.37
C ALA A 48 -1.94 11.82 -0.30
N LYS A 49 -1.59 11.65 -1.60
CA LYS A 49 -1.83 10.41 -2.34
C LYS A 49 -1.28 9.17 -1.63
N SER A 50 -0.02 9.23 -1.16
CA SER A 50 0.61 8.12 -0.42
C SER A 50 -0.05 7.89 0.95
N THR A 51 -0.48 8.97 1.63
CA THR A 51 -1.24 8.84 2.89
C THR A 51 -2.56 8.10 2.67
N ILE A 52 -3.25 8.35 1.57
CA ILE A 52 -4.51 7.67 1.25
C ILE A 52 -4.23 6.23 0.78
N MET A 53 -3.32 6.04 -0.19
CA MET A 53 -3.14 4.77 -0.87
C MET A 53 -2.27 3.78 -0.11
N SER A 54 -1.19 4.27 0.55
CA SER A 54 -0.18 3.41 1.18
C SER A 54 -0.30 3.34 2.70
N PHE A 55 -1.22 4.14 3.30
CA PHE A 55 -1.53 4.05 4.72
C PHE A 55 -3.03 3.86 4.98
N LEU A 56 -3.90 4.81 4.61
CA LEU A 56 -5.32 4.78 4.99
C LEU A 56 -6.06 3.58 4.39
N TYR A 57 -5.88 3.33 3.09
CA TYR A 57 -6.53 2.21 2.42
C TYR A 57 -6.07 0.83 2.94
N PRO A 58 -4.78 0.54 3.13
CA PRO A 58 -4.33 -0.66 3.82
C PRO A 58 -4.89 -0.80 5.23
N ALA A 59 -4.89 0.26 6.04
CA ALA A 59 -5.46 0.25 7.37
C ALA A 59 -6.94 -0.13 7.37
N TRP A 60 -7.71 0.46 6.44
CA TRP A 60 -9.13 0.12 6.25
C TRP A 60 -9.32 -1.34 5.81
N ARG A 61 -8.48 -1.86 4.89
CA ARG A 61 -8.53 -3.27 4.47
C ARG A 61 -8.23 -4.22 5.62
N ILE A 62 -7.27 -3.88 6.48
CA ILE A 62 -6.92 -4.66 7.68
C ILE A 62 -8.08 -4.65 8.68
N ALA A 63 -8.64 -3.47 8.96
CA ALA A 63 -9.75 -3.30 9.90
C ALA A 63 -10.99 -4.11 9.53
N PHE A 64 -11.36 -4.09 8.24
CA PHE A 64 -12.56 -4.75 7.72
C PHE A 64 -12.29 -6.11 7.06
N LYS A 65 -11.14 -6.70 7.32
CA LYS A 65 -10.81 -8.06 6.88
C LYS A 65 -11.83 -9.06 7.41
N LYS A 66 -12.38 -9.89 6.52
CA LYS A 66 -13.26 -11.00 6.93
C LYS A 66 -12.44 -12.11 7.58
N SER A 67 -13.05 -12.87 8.51
CA SER A 67 -12.36 -13.96 9.21
C SER A 67 -11.82 -15.04 8.27
N ASN A 68 -12.51 -15.30 7.17
CA ASN A 68 -12.09 -16.27 6.15
C ASN A 68 -11.30 -15.67 4.98
N GLU A 69 -10.92 -14.39 5.04
CA GLU A 69 -10.14 -13.71 4.02
C GLU A 69 -8.64 -13.84 4.33
N GLY A 70 -7.87 -14.43 3.43
CA GLY A 70 -6.41 -14.37 3.45
C GLY A 70 -5.93 -13.03 2.92
N LEU A 71 -5.89 -11.97 3.75
CA LEU A 71 -5.40 -10.66 3.34
C LEU A 71 -3.88 -10.62 3.42
N PHE A 72 -3.22 -10.52 2.26
CA PHE A 72 -1.78 -10.29 2.15
C PHE A 72 -1.51 -9.04 1.31
N ILE A 73 -0.93 -8.01 1.93
CA ILE A 73 -0.56 -6.73 1.35
C ILE A 73 0.96 -6.67 1.16
N LEU A 74 1.41 -6.37 -0.05
CA LEU A 74 2.81 -6.04 -0.34
C LEU A 74 2.92 -4.56 -0.65
N ILE A 75 3.71 -3.82 0.14
CA ILE A 75 3.99 -2.40 -0.07
C ILE A 75 5.40 -2.27 -0.65
N ILE A 76 5.49 -1.62 -1.79
CA ILE A 76 6.73 -1.39 -2.53
C ILE A 76 6.93 0.12 -2.67
N SER A 77 8.16 0.61 -2.40
CA SER A 77 8.57 1.99 -2.66
C SER A 77 9.95 2.03 -3.31
N GLU A 78 10.44 3.23 -3.66
CA GLU A 78 11.79 3.41 -4.22
C GLU A 78 12.86 2.68 -3.41
N SER A 79 12.80 2.80 -2.09
CA SER A 79 13.72 2.13 -1.16
C SER A 79 12.97 1.24 -0.16
N ARG A 80 13.66 0.17 0.31
CA ARG A 80 13.14 -0.67 1.39
C ARG A 80 12.86 0.14 2.66
N ALA A 81 13.68 1.11 2.99
CA ALA A 81 13.49 1.98 4.16
C ALA A 81 12.17 2.76 4.08
N GLN A 82 11.83 3.29 2.90
CA GLN A 82 10.57 4.01 2.70
C GLN A 82 9.35 3.09 2.87
N SER A 83 9.40 1.88 2.33
CA SER A 83 8.32 0.88 2.52
C SER A 83 8.18 0.46 3.99
N ILE A 84 9.30 0.31 4.71
CA ILE A 84 9.31 0.04 6.14
C ILE A 84 8.67 1.20 6.92
N ASN A 85 8.88 2.45 6.53
CA ASN A 85 8.21 3.59 7.17
C ASN A 85 6.69 3.52 7.04
N PHE A 86 6.15 3.10 5.88
CA PHE A 86 4.71 2.86 5.73
C PHE A 86 4.23 1.73 6.63
N LEU A 87 4.97 0.63 6.70
CA LEU A 87 4.62 -0.50 7.57
C LEU A 87 4.67 -0.10 9.06
N THR A 88 5.70 0.65 9.47
CA THR A 88 5.82 1.17 10.84
C THR A 88 4.64 2.08 11.17
N ARG A 89 4.28 2.98 10.26
CA ARG A 89 3.11 3.84 10.44
C ARG A 89 1.82 3.02 10.59
N LEU A 90 1.62 1.97 9.78
CA LEU A 90 0.48 1.07 9.93
C LEU A 90 0.47 0.40 11.31
N LYS A 91 1.59 -0.18 11.74
CA LYS A 91 1.72 -0.79 13.05
C LYS A 91 1.33 0.20 14.16
N THR A 92 2.01 1.35 14.23
CA THR A 92 1.78 2.37 15.26
C THR A 92 0.30 2.78 15.31
N HIS A 93 -0.28 3.17 14.18
CA HIS A 93 -1.66 3.66 14.19
C HIS A 93 -2.70 2.57 14.50
N LEU A 94 -2.48 1.32 14.07
CA LEU A 94 -3.41 0.23 14.34
C LEU A 94 -3.30 -0.33 15.77
N THR A 95 -2.19 -0.06 16.48
CA THR A 95 -1.98 -0.52 17.86
C THR A 95 -2.21 0.57 18.89
N ASP A 96 -1.85 1.82 18.57
CA ASP A 96 -1.83 2.92 19.54
C ASP A 96 -3.10 3.79 19.50
N SER A 97 -3.89 3.71 18.39
CA SER A 97 -5.17 4.41 18.33
C SER A 97 -6.18 3.79 19.27
N LYS A 98 -6.60 4.54 20.28
CA LYS A 98 -7.64 4.11 21.24
C LYS A 98 -8.96 3.84 20.54
N GLU A 99 -9.31 4.67 19.56
CA GLU A 99 -10.53 4.56 18.74
C GLU A 99 -10.51 3.26 17.93
N PHE A 100 -9.36 2.95 17.31
CA PHE A 100 -9.20 1.72 16.55
C PHE A 100 -9.32 0.48 17.44
N VAL A 101 -8.57 0.44 18.54
CA VAL A 101 -8.58 -0.70 19.48
C VAL A 101 -9.96 -0.90 20.11
N ALA A 102 -10.67 0.17 20.45
CA ALA A 102 -12.03 0.09 21.00
C ALA A 102 -13.02 -0.51 20.01
N MET A 103 -12.86 -0.26 18.69
CA MET A 103 -13.79 -0.71 17.67
C MET A 103 -13.43 -2.09 17.06
N PHE A 104 -12.16 -2.38 16.87
CA PHE A 104 -11.67 -3.56 16.13
C PHE A 104 -10.90 -4.55 17.01
N GLY A 105 -10.65 -4.21 18.27
CA GLY A 105 -9.84 -5.01 19.19
C GLY A 105 -8.33 -4.80 19.02
N ASN A 106 -7.57 -5.40 19.92
CA ASN A 106 -6.10 -5.38 19.85
C ASN A 106 -5.62 -6.41 18.80
N ILE A 107 -4.97 -5.92 17.75
CA ILE A 107 -4.33 -6.74 16.71
C ILE A 107 -2.80 -6.54 16.68
N GLY A 108 -2.25 -5.91 17.73
CA GLY A 108 -0.85 -5.52 17.83
C GLY A 108 0.11 -6.67 18.15
N ALA A 109 1.30 -6.31 18.62
CA ALA A 109 2.41 -7.23 18.85
C ALA A 109 2.06 -8.41 19.75
N ASP A 110 1.22 -8.20 20.76
CA ASP A 110 0.83 -9.23 21.74
C ASP A 110 -0.02 -10.36 21.13
N THR A 111 -0.71 -10.07 20.02
CA THR A 111 -1.59 -11.01 19.33
C THR A 111 -1.05 -11.43 17.96
N ALA A 112 -0.01 -10.78 17.48
CA ALA A 112 0.59 -11.01 16.19
C ALA A 112 1.41 -12.32 16.15
N THR A 113 1.36 -13.05 15.02
CA THR A 113 2.20 -14.23 14.82
C THR A 113 3.58 -13.88 14.23
N THR A 114 3.70 -12.73 13.62
CA THR A 114 4.96 -12.15 13.10
C THR A 114 4.98 -10.66 13.34
N TRP A 115 6.09 -10.15 13.91
CA TRP A 115 6.26 -8.72 14.18
C TRP A 115 7.70 -8.30 13.90
N ARG A 116 8.06 -8.21 12.62
CA ARG A 116 9.40 -7.84 12.15
C ARG A 116 9.39 -6.42 11.60
N GLU A 117 10.57 -5.85 11.41
CA GLU A 117 10.74 -4.52 10.82
C GLU A 117 10.04 -4.40 9.45
N ASP A 118 10.25 -5.38 8.57
CA ASP A 118 9.78 -5.39 7.19
C ASP A 118 8.56 -6.29 6.93
N SER A 119 8.07 -6.99 7.95
CA SER A 119 6.91 -7.87 7.81
C SER A 119 6.12 -8.00 9.11
N VAL A 120 4.82 -8.09 8.99
CA VAL A 120 3.89 -8.30 10.09
C VAL A 120 2.75 -9.25 9.69
N VAL A 121 2.34 -10.09 10.61
CA VAL A 121 1.04 -10.78 10.57
C VAL A 121 0.29 -10.35 11.82
N PHE A 122 -0.64 -9.42 11.65
CA PHE A 122 -1.47 -8.88 12.74
C PHE A 122 -2.32 -9.96 13.41
N GLY A 123 -2.80 -9.71 14.62
CA GLY A 123 -3.62 -10.66 15.40
C GLY A 123 -4.91 -11.11 14.70
N ASN A 124 -5.44 -10.33 13.74
CA ASN A 124 -6.56 -10.72 12.90
C ASN A 124 -6.14 -11.52 11.64
N GLY A 125 -4.86 -11.91 11.53
CA GLY A 125 -4.31 -12.66 10.41
C GLY A 125 -4.04 -11.85 9.13
N ALA A 126 -4.14 -10.52 9.15
CA ALA A 126 -3.73 -9.70 8.02
C ALA A 126 -2.20 -9.65 7.93
N ARG A 127 -1.65 -10.02 6.78
CA ARG A 127 -0.21 -10.00 6.51
C ARG A 127 0.16 -8.74 5.73
N VAL A 128 1.23 -8.05 6.14
CA VAL A 128 1.81 -6.93 5.39
C VAL A 128 3.31 -7.12 5.30
N VAL A 129 3.87 -6.93 4.11
CA VAL A 129 5.30 -6.99 3.83
C VAL A 129 5.74 -5.73 3.12
N ALA A 130 6.90 -5.19 3.50
CA ALA A 130 7.55 -4.04 2.91
C ALA A 130 8.75 -4.46 2.05
N ALA A 131 8.85 -3.93 0.82
CA ALA A 131 9.94 -4.23 -0.10
C ALA A 131 10.42 -2.96 -0.83
N GLY A 132 11.69 -2.93 -1.21
CA GLY A 132 12.26 -1.88 -2.07
C GLY A 132 12.15 -2.22 -3.56
N ALA A 133 12.14 -1.19 -4.41
CA ALA A 133 12.21 -1.37 -5.85
C ALA A 133 13.48 -2.16 -6.26
N GLY A 134 13.33 -3.11 -7.19
CA GLY A 134 14.42 -3.98 -7.63
C GLY A 134 14.80 -5.11 -6.67
N GLN A 135 14.19 -5.19 -5.49
CA GLN A 135 14.43 -6.28 -4.54
C GLN A 135 13.87 -7.60 -5.09
N SER A 136 14.55 -8.71 -4.81
CA SER A 136 14.00 -10.03 -5.10
C SER A 136 12.78 -10.32 -4.23
N LEU A 137 11.65 -10.61 -4.85
CA LEU A 137 10.41 -10.95 -4.16
C LEU A 137 10.32 -12.45 -3.81
N ARG A 138 11.19 -13.30 -4.38
CA ARG A 138 11.12 -14.77 -4.22
C ARG A 138 11.27 -15.24 -2.77
N GLY A 139 12.04 -14.51 -1.95
CA GLY A 139 12.21 -14.84 -0.52
C GLY A 139 11.15 -14.25 0.40
N LEU A 140 10.32 -13.33 -0.11
CA LEU A 140 9.28 -12.65 0.65
C LEU A 140 7.89 -13.29 0.43
N ILE A 141 7.72 -14.00 -0.66
CA ILE A 141 6.46 -14.57 -1.14
C ILE A 141 6.64 -16.07 -1.31
N HIS A 142 5.89 -16.86 -0.56
CA HIS A 142 5.82 -18.31 -0.76
C HIS A 142 4.88 -18.65 -1.92
N VAL A 143 5.11 -19.79 -2.57
CA VAL A 143 4.36 -20.20 -3.77
C VAL A 143 2.84 -20.25 -3.52
N ASP A 144 2.45 -20.66 -2.33
CA ASP A 144 1.03 -20.82 -1.95
C ASP A 144 0.43 -19.58 -1.26
N ASP A 145 1.22 -18.53 -1.01
CA ASP A 145 0.80 -17.33 -0.30
C ASP A 145 1.22 -16.07 -1.07
N ARG A 146 0.45 -15.76 -2.11
CA ARG A 146 0.69 -14.60 -2.98
C ARG A 146 -0.07 -13.37 -2.46
N PRO A 147 0.51 -12.15 -2.54
CA PRO A 147 -0.20 -10.95 -2.18
C PRO A 147 -1.45 -10.77 -3.03
N ASN A 148 -2.58 -10.54 -2.38
CA ASN A 148 -3.83 -10.18 -3.03
C ASN A 148 -4.04 -8.66 -3.12
N LEU A 149 -3.15 -7.88 -2.51
CA LEU A 149 -3.03 -6.43 -2.71
C LEU A 149 -1.55 -6.05 -2.80
N ILE A 150 -1.16 -5.48 -3.94
CA ILE A 150 0.17 -4.86 -4.09
C ILE A 150 -0.03 -3.36 -4.23
N ILE A 151 0.72 -2.59 -3.44
CA ILE A 151 0.78 -1.14 -3.51
C ILE A 151 2.21 -0.74 -3.88
N VAL A 152 2.34 -0.03 -4.99
CA VAL A 152 3.63 0.49 -5.48
C VAL A 152 3.59 2.00 -5.37
N ASP A 153 4.36 2.56 -4.44
CA ASP A 153 4.33 3.99 -4.10
C ASP A 153 5.67 4.67 -4.42
N ASP A 154 5.60 5.66 -5.31
CA ASP A 154 6.77 6.46 -5.75
C ASP A 154 8.03 5.59 -5.97
N PHE A 155 7.91 4.48 -6.74
CA PHE A 155 8.99 3.50 -6.88
C PHE A 155 10.08 3.93 -7.87
N GLU A 156 9.83 4.95 -8.67
CA GLU A 156 10.84 5.60 -9.52
C GLU A 156 11.44 6.80 -8.81
N SER A 157 12.76 6.83 -8.73
CA SER A 157 13.49 8.04 -8.37
C SER A 157 13.76 8.90 -9.60
N GLU A 158 13.99 10.18 -9.38
CA GLU A 158 14.49 11.08 -10.43
C GLU A 158 15.74 10.47 -11.12
N LYS A 159 16.65 9.88 -10.33
CA LYS A 159 17.87 9.26 -10.81
C LYS A 159 17.62 8.11 -11.79
N ASN A 160 16.59 7.28 -11.54
CA ASN A 160 16.27 6.11 -12.38
C ASN A 160 15.33 6.48 -13.53
N ALA A 161 14.49 7.50 -13.37
CA ALA A 161 13.52 7.92 -14.39
C ALA A 161 14.18 8.67 -15.57
N TYR A 162 15.29 9.35 -15.34
CA TYR A 162 15.95 10.13 -16.40
C TYR A 162 16.77 9.31 -17.39
N THR A 163 17.20 8.10 -17.03
CA THR A 163 17.99 7.25 -17.95
C THR A 163 17.12 6.20 -18.63
N ALA A 164 17.34 5.97 -19.93
CA ALA A 164 16.60 4.94 -20.67
C ALA A 164 16.80 3.54 -20.07
N GLU A 165 18.03 3.25 -19.60
CA GLU A 165 18.37 1.99 -18.93
C GLU A 165 17.63 1.83 -17.60
N GLY A 166 17.59 2.88 -16.77
CA GLY A 166 16.86 2.88 -15.49
C GLY A 166 15.37 2.64 -15.70
N ARG A 167 14.75 3.32 -16.67
CA ARG A 167 13.35 3.12 -17.03
C ARG A 167 13.08 1.69 -17.52
N ALA A 168 13.93 1.16 -18.40
CA ALA A 168 13.80 -0.21 -18.91
C ALA A 168 13.91 -1.25 -17.77
N LYS A 169 14.87 -1.06 -16.85
CA LYS A 169 15.05 -1.91 -15.67
C LYS A 169 13.83 -1.88 -14.75
N ASN A 170 13.26 -0.71 -14.49
CA ASN A 170 12.07 -0.55 -13.67
C ASN A 170 10.86 -1.24 -14.31
N ARG A 171 10.64 -1.04 -15.62
CA ARG A 171 9.57 -1.69 -16.38
C ARG A 171 9.70 -3.20 -16.34
N LYS A 172 10.91 -3.72 -16.65
CA LYS A 172 11.21 -5.14 -16.61
C LYS A 172 10.93 -5.76 -15.25
N TRP A 173 11.43 -5.13 -14.17
CA TRP A 173 11.21 -5.63 -12.82
C TRP A 173 9.73 -5.66 -12.45
N LEU A 174 8.96 -4.63 -12.79
CA LEU A 174 7.52 -4.61 -12.51
C LEU A 174 6.77 -5.68 -13.30
N THR A 175 7.06 -5.84 -14.62
CA THR A 175 6.36 -6.79 -15.47
C THR A 175 6.76 -8.25 -15.24
N GLU A 176 8.03 -8.50 -14.88
CA GLU A 176 8.54 -9.86 -14.71
C GLU A 176 8.60 -10.36 -13.27
N ALA A 177 8.61 -9.45 -12.27
CA ALA A 177 8.66 -9.85 -10.88
C ALA A 177 7.42 -9.44 -10.07
N VAL A 178 6.98 -8.17 -10.14
CA VAL A 178 5.90 -7.67 -9.29
C VAL A 178 4.54 -8.17 -9.77
N ILE A 179 4.17 -7.93 -11.02
CA ILE A 179 2.86 -8.33 -11.56
C ILE A 179 2.66 -9.85 -11.47
N PRO A 180 3.62 -10.71 -11.85
CA PRO A 180 3.47 -12.14 -11.71
C PRO A 180 3.42 -12.65 -10.26
N SER A 181 3.87 -11.86 -9.29
CA SER A 181 3.79 -12.22 -7.87
C SER A 181 2.37 -12.05 -7.29
N LEU A 182 1.53 -11.26 -7.94
CA LEU A 182 0.16 -11.01 -7.51
C LEU A 182 -0.72 -12.26 -7.62
N ALA A 183 -1.61 -12.49 -6.66
CA ALA A 183 -2.61 -13.54 -6.73
C ALA A 183 -3.56 -13.34 -7.93
N LYS A 184 -4.15 -14.43 -8.45
CA LYS A 184 -5.00 -14.43 -9.67
C LYS A 184 -6.10 -13.35 -9.64
N ASN A 185 -6.74 -13.15 -8.49
CA ASN A 185 -7.78 -12.12 -8.31
C ASN A 185 -7.25 -10.96 -7.45
N GLY A 186 -5.94 -10.75 -7.44
CA GLY A 186 -5.32 -9.72 -6.66
C GLY A 186 -5.43 -8.35 -7.31
N ARG A 187 -5.24 -7.32 -6.48
CA ARG A 187 -5.33 -5.91 -6.87
C ARG A 187 -3.96 -5.26 -6.85
N LEU A 188 -3.65 -4.50 -7.91
CA LEU A 188 -2.46 -3.68 -8.00
C LEU A 188 -2.84 -2.19 -7.96
N ILE A 189 -2.27 -1.46 -7.03
CA ILE A 189 -2.40 -0.01 -6.92
C ILE A 189 -1.01 0.58 -7.13
N MET A 190 -0.89 1.46 -8.10
CA MET A 190 0.33 2.23 -8.36
C MET A 190 0.05 3.69 -8.10
N VAL A 191 0.86 4.32 -7.27
CA VAL A 191 0.72 5.71 -6.91
C VAL A 191 2.06 6.42 -7.04
N GLY A 192 2.05 7.64 -7.55
CA GLY A 192 3.28 8.38 -7.71
C GLY A 192 3.09 9.76 -8.32
N THR A 193 4.21 10.40 -8.60
CA THR A 193 4.28 11.70 -9.27
C THR A 193 4.84 11.50 -10.67
N VAL A 194 4.23 12.10 -11.67
CA VAL A 194 4.80 12.16 -13.04
C VAL A 194 6.04 13.04 -12.98
N ILE A 195 7.21 12.45 -13.20
CA ILE A 195 8.51 13.13 -13.13
C ILE A 195 8.96 13.57 -14.51
N SER A 196 8.59 12.82 -15.55
CA SER A 196 8.89 13.10 -16.96
C SER A 196 7.85 12.42 -17.87
N GLU A 197 7.79 12.82 -19.14
CA GLU A 197 6.90 12.20 -20.15
C GLU A 197 7.23 10.72 -20.40
N ASP A 198 8.45 10.29 -20.12
CA ASP A 198 8.91 8.91 -20.28
C ASP A 198 8.87 8.09 -18.99
N CYS A 199 8.44 8.68 -17.85
CA CYS A 199 8.42 7.98 -16.57
C CYS A 199 7.45 6.79 -16.61
N PHE A 200 7.62 5.86 -15.65
CA PHE A 200 6.81 4.66 -15.59
C PHE A 200 5.31 4.94 -15.52
N LEU A 201 4.89 5.92 -14.69
CA LEU A 201 3.48 6.26 -14.55
C LEU A 201 2.85 6.74 -15.86
N PHE A 202 3.61 7.44 -16.68
CA PHE A 202 3.15 7.89 -18.00
C PHE A 202 3.05 6.72 -18.99
N TRP A 203 4.02 5.80 -18.95
CA TRP A 203 4.02 4.59 -19.77
C TRP A 203 2.91 3.60 -19.37
N ALA A 204 2.55 3.50 -18.08
CA ALA A 204 1.56 2.57 -17.56
C ALA A 204 0.09 3.02 -17.76
N LYS A 205 -0.11 4.24 -18.28
CA LYS A 205 -1.42 4.80 -18.63
C LYS A 205 -1.98 4.14 -19.87
#